data_7b4cf51202bf5e1bde8c9e973861058d
#
_entry.id   7b4cf51202bf5e1bde8c9e973861058d
#
_cell.length_a   1.000
_cell.length_b   1.000
_cell.length_c   1.000
_cell.angle_alpha   90.00
_cell.angle_beta   90.00
_cell.angle_gamma   90.00
#
_symmetry.space_group_name_H-M   'P 1'
#
loop_
_entity.id
_entity.type
_entity.pdbx_description
1 polymer ?
#
loop_
_entity_poly.entity_id
_entity_poly.type
_entity_poly.pdbx_seq_one_letter_code
_entity_poly.pdbx_strand_id
1 'polypeptide(L)'
;MTRFPELADAVWSHGWACRVGMTLDDLPRMHLLAPGIWTAYGYCGRGVAMGTALGKVLAQGIQGKPAAQLDYPVTPLARLPFYPARQLGAALAINWYRLRDALGYPA
;
A
#
# COMPACT_ATOMS: atom_id res chain seq x y z
N MET A 1 22.44 0.55 -16.45
CA MET A 1 21.96 -0.67 -17.15
C MET A 1 20.48 -0.49 -17.43
N THR A 2 20.08 -0.38 -18.69
CA THR A 2 18.65 -0.19 -19.08
C THR A 2 17.97 -1.55 -19.02
N ARG A 3 16.91 -1.69 -18.22
CA ARG A 3 16.20 -2.98 -18.07
C ARG A 3 15.48 -3.43 -19.35
N PHE A 4 15.16 -2.48 -20.21
CA PHE A 4 14.44 -2.70 -21.48
C PHE A 4 15.15 -1.92 -22.59
N PRO A 5 16.27 -2.43 -23.13
CA PRO A 5 17.04 -1.75 -24.18
C PRO A 5 16.21 -1.54 -25.45
N GLU A 6 15.24 -2.42 -25.74
CA GLU A 6 14.30 -2.31 -26.84
C GLU A 6 13.36 -1.10 -26.79
N LEU A 7 13.26 -0.44 -25.61
CA LEU A 7 12.46 0.77 -25.42
C LEU A 7 13.29 2.05 -25.39
N ALA A 8 14.59 1.98 -25.73
CA ALA A 8 15.48 3.13 -25.65
C ALA A 8 15.02 4.30 -26.54
N ASP A 9 14.45 3.99 -27.70
CA ASP A 9 13.99 4.96 -28.69
C ASP A 9 12.48 5.24 -28.60
N ALA A 10 11.78 4.72 -27.57
CA ALA A 10 10.36 4.93 -27.39
C ALA A 10 10.05 6.39 -27.02
N VAL A 11 9.14 7.00 -27.77
CA VAL A 11 8.62 8.34 -27.47
C VAL A 11 7.45 8.23 -26.51
N TRP A 12 7.65 8.69 -25.29
CA TRP A 12 6.64 8.71 -24.25
C TRP A 12 5.77 9.97 -24.37
N SER A 13 4.51 9.81 -24.73
CA SER A 13 3.56 10.92 -24.85
C SER A 13 2.95 11.34 -23.51
N HIS A 14 2.83 10.42 -22.56
CA HIS A 14 2.23 10.66 -21.25
C HIS A 14 3.00 9.91 -20.16
N GLY A 15 3.09 10.52 -18.99
CA GLY A 15 3.67 9.90 -17.80
C GLY A 15 2.96 10.41 -16.55
N TRP A 16 2.80 9.54 -15.55
CA TRP A 16 2.26 9.92 -14.25
C TRP A 16 3.03 9.26 -13.12
N ALA A 17 2.99 9.89 -11.97
CA ALA A 17 3.52 9.35 -10.73
C ALA A 17 2.48 9.49 -9.63
N CYS A 18 2.37 8.49 -8.77
CA CYS A 18 1.50 8.54 -7.60
C CYS A 18 2.22 8.03 -6.36
N ARG A 19 1.63 8.31 -5.18
CA ARG A 19 2.13 7.80 -3.91
C ARG A 19 1.40 6.50 -3.57
N VAL A 20 2.16 5.49 -3.18
CA VAL A 20 1.61 4.22 -2.69
C VAL A 20 1.58 4.27 -1.16
N GLY A 21 0.42 3.97 -0.58
CA GLY A 21 0.27 3.78 0.85
C GLY A 21 0.80 2.40 1.24
N MET A 22 1.87 2.37 2.02
CA MET A 22 2.44 1.13 2.54
C MET A 22 2.17 0.99 4.04
N THR A 23 1.97 -0.23 4.48
CA THR A 23 1.91 -0.63 5.89
C THR A 23 3.22 -1.34 6.27
N LEU A 24 3.50 -1.48 7.55
CA LEU A 24 4.76 -2.08 8.02
C LEU A 24 4.84 -3.59 7.73
N ASP A 25 3.70 -4.24 7.59
CA ASP A 25 3.55 -5.68 7.38
C ASP A 25 2.98 -6.03 6.00
N ASP A 26 2.93 -5.04 5.11
CA ASP A 26 2.38 -5.16 3.75
C ASP A 26 0.91 -5.66 3.68
N LEU A 27 0.20 -5.60 4.80
CA LEU A 27 -1.21 -5.97 4.85
C LEU A 27 -2.11 -4.73 4.80
N PRO A 28 -3.17 -4.74 4.00
CA PRO A 28 -4.17 -3.68 4.02
C PRO A 28 -4.80 -3.51 5.40
N ARG A 29 -5.31 -2.33 5.67
CA ARG A 29 -6.01 -2.02 6.91
C ARG A 29 -7.42 -1.56 6.61
N MET A 30 -8.37 -2.04 7.40
CA MET A 30 -9.74 -1.55 7.37
C MET A 30 -10.11 -1.03 8.75
N HIS A 31 -10.71 0.14 8.81
CA HIS A 31 -11.10 0.79 10.05
C HIS A 31 -12.52 1.35 9.98
N LEU A 32 -13.20 1.35 11.11
CA LEU A 32 -14.37 2.15 11.37
C LEU A 32 -13.91 3.39 12.13
N LEU A 33 -13.87 4.53 11.45
CA LEU A 33 -13.35 5.79 12.01
C LEU A 33 -14.35 6.48 12.93
N ALA A 34 -15.64 6.37 12.59
CA ALA A 34 -16.78 6.86 13.35
C ALA A 34 -18.02 6.08 12.91
N PRO A 35 -19.16 6.19 13.62
CA PRO A 35 -20.40 5.56 13.17
C PRO A 35 -20.70 5.90 11.71
N GLY A 36 -20.77 4.89 10.85
CA GLY A 36 -21.02 5.03 9.41
C GLY A 36 -19.82 5.46 8.55
N ILE A 37 -18.63 5.74 9.13
CA ILE A 37 -17.45 6.16 8.37
C ILE A 37 -16.43 5.02 8.34
N TRP A 38 -16.40 4.32 7.21
CA TRP A 38 -15.48 3.21 6.95
C TRP A 38 -14.33 3.65 6.06
N THR A 39 -13.16 3.07 6.24
CA THR A 39 -12.01 3.26 5.35
C THR A 39 -11.22 1.97 5.19
N ALA A 40 -10.60 1.81 4.01
CA ALA A 40 -9.62 0.78 3.74
C ALA A 40 -8.43 1.41 3.01
N TYR A 41 -7.21 1.07 3.40
CA TYR A 41 -5.98 1.61 2.83
C TYR A 41 -4.78 0.66 3.03
N GLY A 42 -3.60 1.08 2.55
CA GLY A 42 -2.37 0.32 2.74
C GLY A 42 -2.29 -0.88 1.81
N TYR A 43 -2.72 -0.72 0.56
CA TYR A 43 -2.75 -1.81 -0.41
C TYR A 43 -1.37 -2.23 -0.93
N CYS A 44 -0.31 -1.50 -0.60
CA CYS A 44 1.09 -1.86 -0.90
C CYS A 44 1.31 -2.24 -2.37
N GLY A 45 0.78 -1.44 -3.30
CA GLY A 45 0.86 -1.68 -4.75
C GLY A 45 -0.22 -2.62 -5.33
N ARG A 46 -1.04 -3.26 -4.50
CA ARG A 46 -2.11 -4.20 -4.92
C ARG A 46 -3.50 -3.55 -4.98
N GLY A 47 -3.57 -2.24 -5.23
CA GLY A 47 -4.80 -1.44 -5.10
C GLY A 47 -5.96 -1.94 -5.97
N VAL A 48 -5.72 -2.41 -7.18
CA VAL A 48 -6.79 -2.91 -8.08
C VAL A 48 -7.48 -4.14 -7.46
N ALA A 49 -6.72 -5.17 -7.11
CA ALA A 49 -7.27 -6.40 -6.54
C ALA A 49 -7.85 -6.17 -5.15
N MET A 50 -7.10 -5.50 -4.27
CA MET A 50 -7.52 -5.28 -2.88
C MET A 50 -8.65 -4.26 -2.75
N GLY A 51 -8.71 -3.26 -3.62
CA GLY A 51 -9.82 -2.31 -3.66
C GLY A 51 -11.13 -2.99 -4.02
N THR A 52 -11.11 -3.92 -4.97
CA THR A 52 -12.29 -4.72 -5.34
C THR A 52 -12.71 -5.66 -4.19
N ALA A 53 -11.78 -6.40 -3.63
CA ALA A 53 -12.07 -7.35 -2.55
C ALA A 53 -12.58 -6.64 -1.28
N LEU A 54 -11.87 -5.61 -0.81
CA LEU A 54 -12.27 -4.86 0.38
C LEU A 54 -13.48 -3.96 0.14
N GLY A 55 -13.74 -3.55 -1.09
CA GLY A 55 -14.97 -2.84 -1.45
C GLY A 55 -16.22 -3.65 -1.13
N LYS A 56 -16.21 -4.96 -1.40
CA LYS A 56 -17.29 -5.88 -0.99
C LYS A 56 -17.45 -5.90 0.53
N VAL A 57 -16.36 -6.00 1.26
CA VAL A 57 -16.40 -6.05 2.74
C VAL A 57 -16.89 -4.73 3.33
N LEU A 58 -16.42 -3.59 2.78
CA LEU A 58 -16.91 -2.26 3.17
C LEU A 58 -18.42 -2.12 2.95
N ALA A 59 -18.93 -2.60 1.81
CA ALA A 59 -20.37 -2.59 1.52
C ALA A 59 -21.16 -3.40 2.56
N GLN A 60 -20.68 -4.57 2.99
CA GLN A 60 -21.30 -5.35 4.06
C GLN A 60 -21.35 -4.58 5.38
N GLY A 61 -20.24 -3.91 5.75
CA GLY A 61 -20.17 -3.09 6.96
C GLY A 61 -21.14 -1.90 6.93
N ILE A 62 -21.24 -1.22 5.78
CA ILE A 62 -22.18 -0.11 5.57
C ILE A 62 -23.63 -0.57 5.66
N GLN A 63 -23.93 -1.79 5.21
CA GLN A 63 -25.24 -2.42 5.29
C GLN A 63 -25.59 -2.91 6.71
N GLY A 64 -24.71 -2.71 7.69
CA GLY A 64 -24.97 -3.04 9.10
C GLY A 64 -24.47 -4.40 9.54
N LYS A 65 -23.72 -5.15 8.72
CA LYS A 65 -23.11 -6.39 9.17
C LYS A 65 -22.10 -6.09 10.30
N PRO A 66 -22.20 -6.78 11.46
CA PRO A 66 -21.29 -6.53 12.58
C PRO A 66 -19.82 -6.72 12.19
N ALA A 67 -18.94 -5.84 12.70
CA ALA A 67 -17.52 -5.86 12.37
C ALA A 67 -16.85 -7.23 12.61
N ALA A 68 -17.28 -7.94 13.66
CA ALA A 68 -16.78 -9.30 13.98
C ALA A 68 -17.19 -10.39 12.98
N GLN A 69 -18.15 -10.12 12.11
CA GLN A 69 -18.67 -11.08 11.12
C GLN A 69 -18.22 -10.73 9.69
N LEU A 70 -17.44 -9.65 9.52
CA LEU A 70 -16.91 -9.28 8.22
C LEU A 70 -15.81 -10.26 7.78
N ASP A 71 -15.70 -10.46 6.47
CA ASP A 71 -14.71 -11.36 5.87
C ASP A 71 -13.27 -10.81 5.97
N TYR A 72 -13.09 -9.60 6.49
CA TYR A 72 -11.80 -8.96 6.73
C TYR A 72 -11.81 -8.22 8.07
N PRO A 73 -10.70 -8.30 8.86
CA PRO A 73 -10.68 -7.73 10.20
C PRO A 73 -10.72 -6.20 10.18
N VAL A 74 -11.56 -5.66 11.07
CA VAL A 74 -11.57 -4.22 11.38
C VAL A 74 -10.57 -3.97 12.50
N THR A 75 -9.54 -3.19 12.21
CA THR A 75 -8.47 -2.90 13.16
C THR A 75 -8.65 -1.51 13.79
N PRO A 76 -8.27 -1.31 15.07
CA PRO A 76 -8.26 0.02 15.67
C PRO A 76 -7.20 0.90 15.01
N LEU A 77 -7.44 2.21 15.02
CA LEU A 77 -6.42 3.18 14.61
C LEU A 77 -5.27 3.16 15.61
N ALA A 78 -4.07 2.86 15.13
CA ALA A 78 -2.85 2.95 15.91
C ALA A 78 -1.97 4.09 15.38
N ARG A 79 -1.37 4.85 16.30
CA ARG A 79 -0.35 5.82 15.92
C ARG A 79 0.94 5.08 15.60
N LEU A 80 1.50 5.35 14.44
CA LEU A 80 2.81 4.81 14.09
C LEU A 80 3.88 5.55 14.91
N PRO A 81 4.73 4.83 15.65
CA PRO A 81 5.87 5.43 16.32
C PRO A 81 6.80 6.03 15.25
N PHE A 82 7.49 7.12 15.59
CA PHE A 82 8.44 7.80 14.71
C PHE A 82 7.86 8.24 13.34
N TYR A 83 6.55 8.47 13.26
CA TYR A 83 5.90 8.92 12.02
C TYR A 83 6.60 10.13 11.34
N PRO A 84 7.15 11.14 12.05
CA PRO A 84 7.92 12.22 11.42
C PRO A 84 9.18 11.74 10.68
N ALA A 85 9.81 10.67 11.13
CA ALA A 85 11.04 10.10 10.54
C ALA A 85 10.76 9.12 9.37
N ARG A 86 9.51 8.87 9.01
CA ARG A 86 9.12 7.90 7.98
C ARG A 86 9.78 8.10 6.63
N GLN A 87 9.99 9.37 6.22
CA GLN A 87 10.62 9.68 4.94
C GLN A 87 12.10 9.30 4.94
N LEU A 88 12.78 9.56 6.07
CA LEU A 88 14.18 9.17 6.25
C LEU A 88 14.30 7.64 6.25
N GLY A 89 13.44 6.94 6.99
CA GLY A 89 13.42 5.47 7.02
C GLY A 89 13.18 4.87 5.63
N ALA A 90 12.24 5.39 4.88
CA ALA A 90 11.97 4.95 3.50
C ALA A 90 13.17 5.21 2.58
N ALA A 91 13.80 6.38 2.66
CA ALA A 91 14.97 6.71 1.87
C ALA A 91 16.16 5.78 2.17
N LEU A 92 16.40 5.49 3.45
CA LEU A 92 17.45 4.55 3.86
C LEU A 92 17.18 3.14 3.35
N ALA A 93 15.94 2.65 3.48
CA ALA A 93 15.54 1.34 2.97
C ALA A 93 15.72 1.24 1.44
N ILE A 94 15.26 2.25 0.68
CA ILE A 94 15.41 2.27 -0.77
C ILE A 94 16.89 2.25 -1.17
N ASN A 95 17.72 3.07 -0.52
CA ASN A 95 19.16 3.09 -0.82
C ASN A 95 19.84 1.78 -0.44
N TRP A 96 19.43 1.14 0.65
CA TRP A 96 19.92 -0.17 1.04
C TRP A 96 19.57 -1.24 -0.02
N TYR A 97 18.33 -1.29 -0.49
CA TYR A 97 17.93 -2.21 -1.55
C TYR A 97 18.68 -1.97 -2.86
N ARG A 98 18.88 -0.70 -3.24
CA ARG A 98 19.67 -0.33 -4.42
C ARG A 98 21.13 -0.81 -4.31
N LEU A 99 21.74 -0.64 -3.14
CA LEU A 99 23.10 -1.11 -2.88
C LEU A 99 23.16 -2.63 -2.95
N ARG A 100 22.21 -3.32 -2.33
CA ARG A 100 22.13 -4.77 -2.36
C ARG A 100 21.98 -5.31 -3.78
N ASP A 101 21.10 -4.70 -4.58
CA ASP A 101 20.91 -5.08 -5.99
C ASP A 101 22.18 -4.83 -6.81
N ALA A 102 22.90 -3.73 -6.55
CA ALA A 102 24.18 -3.43 -7.22
C ALA A 102 25.27 -4.44 -6.86
N LEU A 103 25.25 -5.00 -5.65
CA LEU A 103 26.19 -6.03 -5.17
C LEU A 103 25.79 -7.44 -5.60
N GLY A 104 24.65 -7.62 -6.30
CA GLY A 104 24.19 -8.91 -6.81
C GLY A 104 23.64 -9.87 -5.75
N TYR A 105 23.26 -9.37 -4.56
CA TYR A 105 22.60 -10.20 -3.55
C TYR A 105 21.16 -10.52 -3.98
N PRO A 106 20.76 -11.81 -4.01
CA PRO A 106 19.38 -12.20 -4.35
C PRO A 106 18.39 -11.67 -3.31
N ALA A 107 17.14 -11.50 -3.77
CA ALA A 107 16.02 -11.06 -2.93
C ALA A 107 15.62 -12.16 -1.92
#